data_833fd2fe1ee2cd06fdf12d2fe8971ad4
#
_entry.id   833fd2fe1ee2cd06fdf12d2fe8971ad4
#
_cell.length_a   1.000
_cell.length_b   1.000
_cell.length_c   1.000
_cell.angle_alpha   90.00
_cell.angle_beta   90.00
_cell.angle_gamma   90.00
#
_symmetry.space_group_name_H-M   'P 1'
#
loop_
_entity.id
_entity.type
_entity.pdbx_description
1 polymer ?
#
loop_
_entity_poly.entity_id
_entity_poly.type
_entity_poly.pdbx_seq_one_letter_code
_entity_poly.pdbx_strand_id
1 'polypeptide(L)'
;LYMKSLTLLLFLGTVASCNDSFLDQTQTSDLNRETVFADSTYTANFLTGIYTDIGFDINYNRWTYLLANGGGLQSACDEAEFYPSSTIWTNMMFATGTVNPVTVSDDAWSKCYTNIRRCNVFLANIDRSPMVQSRKAQYISEALFLRAWYYFILMKHYGGVPIIGNNVYDATSTMKTSRNTWAECVEYVSHQCDSIVQLNVLPVRRTGQENGRASSAAALGLKARVCLYAASPLFNGSDFAPTDTKELVGYPSYDKERWKTAMDAARAVINLGTYNLFIRSKDLNGKAEPGFGFYVVFQAGDTRNANLTDDDGKNNNGAFAGNILDRKYQRESGHEAAYYPPSGSHSGTRHGGYIYKELADAFPMIDGKPIDNSQYTFDPLNPAQNRDPRFNNTVIYDGALVPADDTYSATTVVNTWIGVGQTSDAVYQGTATGFYVRKGCDRLCKGSTWNPSRHNDPLIRYADILLMYAEAANEYHGPDFEETLGGQQLGCYPILKLIRKRAGIEPGADGMYGLKKNMTQKQMRQAIQEERRLEFAFEGHRFFDVRRWMIAPQTESKTMHGIEITRATDGTKTWKEFDVRTHVWRPAMYFFPIPYNETVKSKDLLQNPYYN
;
A
#
# COMPACT_ATOMS: atom_id res chain seq x y z
N LEU A 1 26.99 -31.55 70.35
CA LEU A 1 27.44 -30.14 70.57
C LEU A 1 28.10 -29.53 69.34
N TYR A 2 28.78 -30.30 68.50
CA TYR A 2 29.52 -29.79 67.32
C TYR A 2 28.66 -29.35 66.15
N MET A 3 27.41 -29.84 66.04
CA MET A 3 26.51 -29.52 64.91
C MET A 3 25.79 -28.18 65.07
N LYS A 4 25.66 -27.64 66.28
CA LYS A 4 25.03 -26.33 66.53
C LYS A 4 25.98 -25.15 66.31
N SER A 5 27.29 -25.38 66.40
CA SER A 5 28.30 -24.33 66.15
C SER A 5 28.59 -24.11 64.67
N LEU A 6 28.38 -25.10 63.85
CA LEU A 6 28.61 -24.99 62.42
C LEU A 6 27.48 -24.22 61.72
N THR A 7 26.25 -24.31 62.25
CA THR A 7 25.07 -23.58 61.69
C THR A 7 25.11 -22.09 62.02
N LEU A 8 25.76 -21.71 63.13
CA LEU A 8 25.89 -20.30 63.52
C LEU A 8 27.01 -19.57 62.75
N LEU A 9 28.04 -20.31 62.28
CA LEU A 9 29.09 -19.73 61.43
C LEU A 9 28.66 -19.57 59.99
N LEU A 10 27.71 -20.37 59.50
CA LEU A 10 27.13 -20.21 58.14
C LEU A 10 26.16 -19.01 58.06
N PHE A 11 25.57 -18.58 59.19
CA PHE A 11 24.62 -17.45 59.21
C PHE A 11 25.30 -16.08 59.38
N LEU A 12 26.56 -16.02 59.83
CA LEU A 12 27.32 -14.78 59.90
C LEU A 12 28.10 -14.45 58.61
N GLY A 13 28.18 -15.38 57.65
CA GLY A 13 28.86 -15.18 56.36
C GLY A 13 28.02 -14.51 55.27
N THR A 14 26.70 -14.31 55.49
CA THR A 14 25.78 -13.81 54.43
C THR A 14 25.39 -12.32 54.56
N VAL A 15 25.99 -11.56 55.50
CA VAL A 15 25.62 -10.15 55.70
C VAL A 15 26.73 -9.17 55.26
N ALA A 16 27.80 -9.65 54.64
CA ALA A 16 28.91 -8.80 54.21
C ALA A 16 29.12 -8.81 52.66
N SER A 17 28.03 -8.79 51.89
CA SER A 17 28.13 -8.58 50.46
C SER A 17 26.97 -7.73 49.94
N CYS A 18 26.79 -6.56 50.50
CA CYS A 18 26.21 -5.44 49.82
C CYS A 18 27.35 -4.52 49.40
N ASN A 19 27.96 -4.84 48.29
CA ASN A 19 28.83 -3.88 47.62
C ASN A 19 27.90 -2.90 46.90
N ASP A 20 27.88 -1.64 47.32
CA ASP A 20 27.12 -0.54 46.70
C ASP A 20 27.46 -0.36 45.21
N SER A 21 28.55 -0.99 44.73
CA SER A 21 28.96 -1.00 43.33
C SER A 21 28.03 -1.80 42.39
N PHE A 22 27.07 -2.60 42.91
CA PHE A 22 26.07 -3.25 42.07
C PHE A 22 24.98 -2.28 41.57
N LEU A 23 24.82 -1.14 42.27
CA LEU A 23 23.92 -0.05 41.87
C LEU A 23 24.63 1.01 41.03
N ASP A 24 25.95 1.03 41.03
CA ASP A 24 26.75 1.75 40.03
C ASP A 24 26.76 0.94 38.73
N GLN A 25 25.61 0.85 38.09
CA GLN A 25 25.60 0.55 36.65
C GLN A 25 26.43 1.64 35.99
N THR A 26 27.66 1.27 35.59
CA THR A 26 28.37 1.99 34.54
C THR A 26 27.32 2.33 33.50
N GLN A 27 27.15 3.60 33.18
CA GLN A 27 26.27 4.02 32.10
C GLN A 27 26.71 3.23 30.86
N THR A 28 26.10 2.04 30.68
CA THR A 28 26.13 1.38 29.39
C THR A 28 25.62 2.41 28.44
N SER A 29 26.32 2.65 27.37
CA SER A 29 26.18 3.64 26.33
C SER A 29 24.76 3.77 25.76
N ASP A 30 23.77 4.07 26.58
CA ASP A 30 22.47 4.50 26.13
C ASP A 30 22.66 5.88 25.53
N LEU A 31 22.59 5.94 24.20
CA LEU A 31 22.57 7.17 23.45
C LEU A 31 21.40 8.01 23.94
N ASN A 32 21.67 8.87 24.91
CA ASN A 32 20.66 9.81 25.41
C ASN A 32 20.36 10.87 24.33
N ARG A 33 19.30 11.64 24.52
CA ARG A 33 18.86 12.66 23.58
C ARG A 33 19.95 13.68 23.28
N GLU A 34 20.71 14.09 24.31
CA GLU A 34 21.80 15.06 24.20
C GLU A 34 22.90 14.55 23.27
N THR A 35 23.33 13.31 23.45
CA THR A 35 24.37 12.66 22.63
C THR A 35 23.91 12.50 21.17
N VAL A 36 22.66 12.07 20.96
CA VAL A 36 22.11 11.87 19.60
C VAL A 36 22.11 13.17 18.81
N PHE A 37 21.67 14.28 19.40
CA PHE A 37 21.57 15.56 18.69
C PHE A 37 22.85 16.42 18.77
N ALA A 38 23.88 16.00 19.50
CA ALA A 38 25.21 16.61 19.47
C ALA A 38 26.08 16.08 18.31
N ASP A 39 25.66 15.00 17.63
CA ASP A 39 26.37 14.38 16.51
C ASP A 39 25.53 14.38 15.22
N SER A 40 26.14 14.75 14.09
CA SER A 40 25.45 14.85 12.81
C SER A 40 24.98 13.49 12.29
N THR A 41 25.79 12.43 12.49
CA THR A 41 25.47 11.07 12.01
C THR A 41 24.34 10.47 12.80
N TYR A 42 24.38 10.59 14.12
CA TYR A 42 23.31 10.10 14.99
C TYR A 42 22.01 10.86 14.75
N THR A 43 22.06 12.18 14.56
CA THR A 43 20.89 12.99 14.17
C THR A 43 20.28 12.50 12.84
N ALA A 44 21.12 12.24 11.82
CA ALA A 44 20.67 11.71 10.54
C ALA A 44 20.04 10.32 10.67
N ASN A 45 20.67 9.44 11.48
CA ASN A 45 20.16 8.09 11.74
C ASN A 45 18.84 8.11 12.49
N PHE A 46 18.65 9.06 13.43
CA PHE A 46 17.37 9.25 14.10
C PHE A 46 16.23 9.53 13.10
N LEU A 47 16.45 10.47 12.17
CA LEU A 47 15.49 10.75 11.10
C LEU A 47 15.25 9.53 10.20
N THR A 48 16.32 8.83 9.82
CA THR A 48 16.22 7.61 9.01
C THR A 48 15.41 6.53 9.72
N GLY A 49 15.53 6.42 11.04
CA GLY A 49 14.73 5.53 11.87
C GLY A 49 13.23 5.81 11.82
N ILE A 50 12.80 7.04 11.49
CA ILE A 50 11.37 7.37 11.31
C ILE A 50 10.84 6.83 9.96
N TYR A 51 11.70 6.72 8.94
CA TYR A 51 11.35 6.14 7.64
C TYR A 51 11.11 4.62 7.71
N THR A 52 11.59 3.91 8.72
CA THR A 52 11.47 2.44 8.77
C THR A 52 10.03 1.94 8.72
N ASP A 53 9.10 2.73 9.24
CA ASP A 53 7.68 2.40 9.26
C ASP A 53 6.88 3.03 8.09
N ILE A 54 7.52 3.77 7.17
CA ILE A 54 6.77 4.33 6.04
C ILE A 54 6.19 3.20 5.18
N GLY A 55 4.90 3.28 4.84
CA GLY A 55 4.21 2.24 4.05
C GLY A 55 3.92 0.94 4.80
N PHE A 56 4.05 0.89 6.15
CA PHE A 56 3.69 -0.31 6.92
C PHE A 56 2.22 -0.71 6.72
N ASP A 57 1.37 0.28 6.52
CA ASP A 57 -0.09 0.12 6.43
C ASP A 57 -0.57 -0.54 5.13
N ILE A 58 0.26 -0.52 4.08
CA ILE A 58 0.00 -1.20 2.81
C ILE A 58 0.87 -2.45 2.62
N ASN A 59 1.70 -2.79 3.60
CA ASN A 59 2.58 -3.95 3.51
C ASN A 59 1.75 -5.24 3.41
N TYR A 60 2.14 -6.14 2.50
CA TYR A 60 1.49 -7.43 2.30
C TYR A 60 1.53 -8.35 3.54
N ASN A 61 2.46 -8.09 4.48
CA ASN A 61 2.62 -8.83 5.73
C ASN A 61 2.08 -8.08 6.95
N ARG A 62 1.22 -7.07 6.79
CA ARG A 62 0.82 -6.18 7.88
C ARG A 62 0.31 -6.89 9.13
N TRP A 63 -0.48 -7.96 8.97
CA TRP A 63 -1.12 -8.68 10.08
C TRP A 63 -0.73 -10.16 10.14
N THR A 64 0.49 -10.48 9.75
CA THR A 64 0.95 -11.87 9.77
C THR A 64 1.81 -12.18 10.98
N TYR A 65 1.80 -13.43 11.39
CA TYR A 65 2.61 -13.94 12.49
C TYR A 65 3.44 -15.14 12.03
N LEU A 66 4.74 -15.05 12.23
CA LEU A 66 5.79 -16.08 12.12
C LEU A 66 5.93 -16.85 10.79
N LEU A 67 4.89 -17.33 10.13
CA LEU A 67 5.02 -18.18 8.93
C LEU A 67 3.88 -17.98 7.92
N ALA A 68 2.88 -17.14 8.22
CA ALA A 68 1.77 -16.87 7.33
C ALA A 68 1.96 -15.48 6.71
N ASN A 69 2.35 -15.42 5.46
CA ASN A 69 2.54 -14.20 4.68
C ASN A 69 1.27 -13.83 3.88
N GLY A 70 1.16 -12.61 3.41
CA GLY A 70 0.04 -12.19 2.55
C GLY A 70 -1.22 -11.72 3.28
N GLY A 71 -1.13 -11.41 4.59
CA GLY A 71 -2.23 -10.93 5.42
C GLY A 71 -2.44 -9.42 5.42
N GLY A 72 -2.12 -8.71 4.34
CA GLY A 72 -2.30 -7.27 4.22
C GLY A 72 -3.74 -6.84 3.87
N LEU A 73 -3.90 -5.58 3.45
CA LEU A 73 -5.20 -4.99 3.10
C LEU A 73 -5.91 -5.70 1.94
N GLN A 74 -5.16 -6.33 1.03
CA GLN A 74 -5.70 -7.09 -0.10
C GLN A 74 -6.61 -8.25 0.35
N SER A 75 -6.34 -8.83 1.52
CA SER A 75 -7.17 -9.92 2.07
C SER A 75 -8.27 -9.41 3.03
N ALA A 76 -8.39 -8.09 3.17
CA ALA A 76 -9.45 -7.43 3.92
C ALA A 76 -10.54 -6.84 3.00
N CYS A 77 -10.47 -7.13 1.69
CA CYS A 77 -11.40 -6.65 0.66
C CYS A 77 -11.52 -7.67 -0.49
N ASP A 78 -12.21 -7.29 -1.57
CA ASP A 78 -12.55 -8.14 -2.72
C ASP A 78 -11.37 -8.47 -3.67
N GLU A 79 -10.11 -8.32 -3.19
CA GLU A 79 -8.94 -8.67 -4.01
C GLU A 79 -8.46 -10.10 -3.81
N ALA A 80 -8.37 -10.58 -2.54
CA ALA A 80 -7.73 -11.84 -2.27
C ALA A 80 -8.24 -12.56 -1.01
N GLU A 81 -8.11 -13.88 -0.99
CA GLU A 81 -8.27 -14.71 0.19
C GLU A 81 -6.96 -14.84 0.95
N PHE A 82 -7.03 -15.07 2.24
CA PHE A 82 -5.89 -15.32 3.12
C PHE A 82 -5.89 -16.75 3.67
N TYR A 83 -4.71 -17.38 3.67
CA TYR A 83 -4.52 -18.69 4.26
C TYR A 83 -3.60 -18.59 5.50
N PRO A 84 -3.85 -19.29 6.59
CA PRO A 84 -5.00 -20.17 6.88
C PRO A 84 -6.28 -19.37 7.17
N SER A 85 -7.42 -20.01 7.03
CA SER A 85 -8.76 -19.42 7.18
C SER A 85 -9.11 -18.98 8.62
N SER A 86 -8.11 -18.73 9.47
CA SER A 86 -8.31 -18.26 10.83
C SER A 86 -8.91 -16.86 10.82
N THR A 87 -10.06 -16.69 11.44
CA THR A 87 -10.81 -15.43 11.53
C THR A 87 -10.28 -14.46 12.60
N ILE A 88 -9.19 -14.83 13.29
CA ILE A 88 -8.62 -13.99 14.37
C ILE A 88 -7.74 -12.85 13.88
N TRP A 89 -7.40 -12.80 12.59
CA TRP A 89 -6.59 -11.75 12.00
C TRP A 89 -7.45 -10.57 11.55
N THR A 90 -6.96 -9.35 11.71
CA THR A 90 -7.70 -8.12 11.38
C THR A 90 -8.21 -8.08 9.94
N ASN A 91 -7.42 -8.56 8.96
CA ASN A 91 -7.88 -8.68 7.56
C ASN A 91 -9.11 -9.60 7.45
N MET A 92 -9.07 -10.75 8.10
CA MET A 92 -10.17 -11.72 8.07
C MET A 92 -11.39 -11.24 8.86
N MET A 93 -11.18 -10.46 9.93
CA MET A 93 -12.27 -9.82 10.66
C MET A 93 -13.03 -8.82 9.78
N PHE A 94 -12.33 -8.10 8.88
CA PHE A 94 -13.00 -7.25 7.88
C PHE A 94 -13.77 -8.10 6.86
N ALA A 95 -13.18 -9.16 6.33
CA ALA A 95 -13.85 -10.03 5.37
C ALA A 95 -15.09 -10.72 5.97
N THR A 96 -15.05 -11.11 7.25
CA THR A 96 -16.14 -11.82 7.94
C THR A 96 -17.11 -10.92 8.70
N GLY A 97 -16.89 -9.60 8.70
CA GLY A 97 -17.74 -8.65 9.43
C GLY A 97 -17.58 -8.70 10.96
N THR A 98 -16.54 -9.31 11.50
CA THR A 98 -16.36 -9.51 12.95
C THR A 98 -15.42 -8.51 13.60
N VAL A 99 -14.82 -7.58 12.83
CA VAL A 99 -13.93 -6.55 13.37
C VAL A 99 -14.59 -5.72 14.44
N ASN A 100 -13.91 -5.51 15.57
CA ASN A 100 -14.40 -4.76 16.71
C ASN A 100 -13.25 -4.10 17.50
N PRO A 101 -13.53 -3.16 18.42
CA PRO A 101 -12.49 -2.42 19.15
C PRO A 101 -11.58 -3.26 20.03
N VAL A 102 -12.05 -4.43 20.50
CA VAL A 102 -11.29 -5.28 21.44
C VAL A 102 -10.26 -6.15 20.73
N THR A 103 -10.61 -6.62 19.52
CA THR A 103 -9.82 -7.64 18.80
C THR A 103 -9.02 -7.07 17.63
N VAL A 104 -9.32 -5.83 17.18
CA VAL A 104 -8.58 -5.19 16.09
C VAL A 104 -7.11 -4.98 16.49
N SER A 105 -6.20 -5.14 15.53
CA SER A 105 -4.81 -4.72 15.72
C SER A 105 -4.74 -3.19 15.88
N ASP A 106 -4.00 -2.72 16.86
CA ASP A 106 -3.76 -1.29 17.11
C ASP A 106 -2.56 -0.72 16.34
N ASP A 107 -2.00 -1.48 15.40
CA ASP A 107 -0.76 -1.16 14.71
C ASP A 107 -0.76 0.23 14.07
N ALA A 108 -1.85 0.63 13.41
CA ALA A 108 -1.94 1.95 12.79
C ALA A 108 -1.98 3.09 13.83
N TRP A 109 -2.71 2.90 14.94
CA TRP A 109 -2.79 3.89 16.00
C TRP A 109 -1.44 4.06 16.69
N SER A 110 -0.91 2.98 17.25
CA SER A 110 0.33 3.00 18.04
C SER A 110 1.55 3.41 17.21
N LYS A 111 1.73 2.84 16.01
CA LYS A 111 2.86 3.17 15.13
C LYS A 111 2.83 4.62 14.66
N CYS A 112 1.67 5.12 14.23
CA CYS A 112 1.58 6.49 13.76
C CYS A 112 1.86 7.49 14.86
N TYR A 113 1.25 7.37 16.05
CA TYR A 113 1.55 8.29 17.16
C TYR A 113 2.97 8.17 17.68
N THR A 114 3.56 6.96 17.67
CA THR A 114 4.99 6.78 17.97
C THR A 114 5.87 7.57 17.00
N ASN A 115 5.60 7.48 15.71
CA ASN A 115 6.39 8.18 14.71
C ASN A 115 6.11 9.69 14.66
N ILE A 116 4.88 10.13 14.90
CA ILE A 116 4.54 11.56 15.10
C ILE A 116 5.34 12.12 16.27
N ARG A 117 5.40 11.39 17.41
CA ARG A 117 6.23 11.78 18.55
C ARG A 117 7.71 11.84 18.18
N ARG A 118 8.24 10.86 17.43
CA ARG A 118 9.63 10.89 16.94
C ARG A 118 9.89 12.11 16.05
N CYS A 119 8.98 12.45 15.15
CA CYS A 119 9.08 13.68 14.34
C CYS A 119 9.13 14.93 15.23
N ASN A 120 8.28 15.03 16.26
CA ASN A 120 8.27 16.16 17.17
C ASN A 120 9.57 16.26 18.00
N VAL A 121 10.07 15.11 18.49
CA VAL A 121 11.37 15.06 19.19
C VAL A 121 12.50 15.52 18.27
N PHE A 122 12.51 15.07 17.01
CA PHE A 122 13.48 15.50 16.01
C PHE A 122 13.43 17.01 15.78
N LEU A 123 12.24 17.54 15.49
CA LEU A 123 12.03 18.97 15.22
C LEU A 123 12.41 19.86 16.42
N ALA A 124 12.15 19.42 17.64
CA ALA A 124 12.50 20.15 18.85
C ALA A 124 14.01 20.18 19.17
N ASN A 125 14.82 19.31 18.58
CA ASN A 125 16.23 19.17 18.93
C ASN A 125 17.21 19.34 17.76
N ILE A 126 16.76 19.40 16.50
CA ILE A 126 17.63 19.49 15.32
C ILE A 126 18.60 20.67 15.36
N ASP A 127 18.24 21.79 15.99
CA ASP A 127 19.09 22.97 16.08
C ASP A 127 20.37 22.72 16.88
N ARG A 128 20.37 21.75 17.79
CA ARG A 128 21.56 21.33 18.55
C ARG A 128 22.60 20.61 17.70
N SER A 129 22.19 20.07 16.55
CA SER A 129 23.10 19.31 15.68
C SER A 129 24.14 20.24 15.05
N PRO A 130 25.41 19.80 14.93
CA PRO A 130 26.48 20.57 14.28
C PRO A 130 26.37 20.58 12.74
N MET A 131 25.28 20.05 12.16
CA MET A 131 25.03 20.07 10.72
C MET A 131 24.97 21.48 10.16
N VAL A 132 25.38 21.64 8.90
CA VAL A 132 25.18 22.89 8.15
C VAL A 132 23.71 23.22 8.00
N GLN A 133 23.38 24.51 8.02
CA GLN A 133 21.99 24.99 8.06
C GLN A 133 21.13 24.50 6.88
N SER A 134 21.71 24.38 5.68
CA SER A 134 21.00 23.86 4.51
C SER A 134 20.57 22.40 4.70
N ARG A 135 21.40 21.57 5.34
CA ARG A 135 21.06 20.18 5.66
C ARG A 135 19.99 20.09 6.75
N LYS A 136 20.08 20.95 7.79
CA LYS A 136 19.03 21.03 8.82
C LYS A 136 17.68 21.37 8.18
N ALA A 137 17.61 22.37 7.30
CA ALA A 137 16.40 22.78 6.63
C ALA A 137 15.77 21.64 5.80
N GLN A 138 16.59 20.86 5.09
CA GLN A 138 16.11 19.65 4.39
C GLN A 138 15.53 18.62 5.36
N TYR A 139 16.23 18.31 6.45
CA TYR A 139 15.79 17.31 7.42
C TYR A 139 14.56 17.74 8.21
N ILE A 140 14.41 19.03 8.51
CA ILE A 140 13.17 19.61 9.05
C ILE A 140 12.00 19.34 8.09
N SER A 141 12.18 19.64 6.80
CA SER A 141 11.14 19.41 5.79
C SER A 141 10.79 17.93 5.64
N GLU A 142 11.77 17.02 5.74
CA GLU A 142 11.52 15.58 5.73
C GLU A 142 10.76 15.12 6.98
N ALA A 143 11.09 15.64 8.17
CA ALA A 143 10.38 15.33 9.40
C ALA A 143 8.92 15.83 9.37
N LEU A 144 8.68 17.02 8.80
CA LEU A 144 7.34 17.56 8.59
C LEU A 144 6.54 16.67 7.61
N PHE A 145 7.17 16.21 6.52
CA PHE A 145 6.54 15.28 5.58
C PHE A 145 6.16 13.96 6.24
N LEU A 146 7.07 13.34 7.00
CA LEU A 146 6.80 12.08 7.70
C LEU A 146 5.67 12.23 8.71
N ARG A 147 5.63 13.35 9.43
CA ARG A 147 4.53 13.65 10.36
C ARG A 147 3.20 13.77 9.64
N ALA A 148 3.15 14.50 8.52
CA ALA A 148 1.96 14.61 7.68
C ALA A 148 1.53 13.25 7.11
N TRP A 149 2.47 12.41 6.69
CA TRP A 149 2.24 11.05 6.20
C TRP A 149 1.58 10.17 7.26
N TYR A 150 2.11 10.14 8.49
CA TYR A 150 1.54 9.35 9.58
C TYR A 150 0.17 9.86 10.03
N TYR A 151 -0.08 11.17 9.98
CA TYR A 151 -1.43 11.70 10.18
C TYR A 151 -2.39 11.25 9.08
N PHE A 152 -1.98 11.25 7.83
CA PHE A 152 -2.84 10.76 6.75
C PHE A 152 -3.17 9.27 6.90
N ILE A 153 -2.23 8.44 7.36
CA ILE A 153 -2.54 7.04 7.70
C ILE A 153 -3.62 6.98 8.79
N LEU A 154 -3.48 7.74 9.87
CA LEU A 154 -4.51 7.80 10.93
C LEU A 154 -5.87 8.24 10.35
N MET A 155 -5.89 9.29 9.56
CA MET A 155 -7.11 9.85 8.97
C MET A 155 -7.88 8.84 8.12
N LYS A 156 -7.20 8.14 7.22
CA LYS A 156 -7.88 7.16 6.35
C LYS A 156 -8.37 5.92 7.09
N HIS A 157 -7.80 5.62 8.29
CA HIS A 157 -8.25 4.52 9.14
C HIS A 157 -9.39 4.95 10.08
N TYR A 158 -9.26 6.11 10.71
CA TYR A 158 -10.09 6.47 11.85
C TYR A 158 -10.93 7.75 11.65
N GLY A 159 -10.77 8.47 10.54
CA GLY A 159 -11.37 9.80 10.39
C GLY A 159 -10.54 10.88 11.07
N GLY A 160 -11.19 11.85 11.71
CA GLY A 160 -10.53 12.86 12.54
C GLY A 160 -9.89 12.23 13.77
N VAL A 161 -8.73 12.74 14.16
CA VAL A 161 -7.88 12.19 15.25
C VAL A 161 -7.28 13.32 16.07
N PRO A 162 -6.79 13.09 17.29
CA PRO A 162 -6.09 14.11 18.05
C PRO A 162 -4.86 14.66 17.33
N ILE A 163 -4.83 15.96 17.08
CA ILE A 163 -3.67 16.66 16.51
C ILE A 163 -2.77 17.10 17.67
N ILE A 164 -1.57 16.52 17.73
CA ILE A 164 -0.57 16.77 18.78
C ILE A 164 0.22 18.06 18.53
N GLY A 165 0.24 18.55 17.27
CA GLY A 165 1.03 19.70 16.88
C GLY A 165 2.54 19.44 17.04
N ASN A 166 3.26 20.40 17.62
CA ASN A 166 4.70 20.29 17.86
C ASN A 166 5.05 19.76 19.29
N ASN A 167 4.05 19.39 20.08
CA ASN A 167 4.28 19.02 21.46
C ASN A 167 5.01 17.67 21.61
N VAL A 168 5.90 17.61 22.58
CA VAL A 168 6.56 16.40 23.04
C VAL A 168 6.15 16.18 24.50
N TYR A 169 5.13 15.36 24.70
CA TYR A 169 4.63 15.04 26.03
C TYR A 169 5.58 14.05 26.75
N ASP A 170 5.77 14.24 28.03
CA ASP A 170 6.42 13.31 28.94
C ASP A 170 5.38 12.54 29.78
N ALA A 171 5.85 11.67 30.67
CA ALA A 171 4.98 10.82 31.49
C ALA A 171 4.10 11.62 32.48
N THR A 172 4.45 12.87 32.77
CA THR A 172 3.74 13.74 33.72
C THR A 172 2.82 14.74 33.06
N SER A 173 2.91 14.87 31.73
CA SER A 173 2.16 15.84 30.96
C SER A 173 0.71 15.41 30.75
N THR A 174 -0.24 16.33 30.91
CA THR A 174 -1.63 16.11 30.52
C THR A 174 -1.78 16.35 29.01
N MET A 175 -2.16 15.33 28.27
CA MET A 175 -2.37 15.39 26.84
C MET A 175 -3.87 15.57 26.54
N LYS A 176 -4.20 16.50 25.62
CA LYS A 176 -5.55 16.58 25.05
C LYS A 176 -5.75 15.35 24.13
N THR A 177 -6.74 14.56 24.43
CA THR A 177 -7.03 13.29 23.75
C THR A 177 -8.31 13.33 22.92
N SER A 178 -9.13 14.41 23.03
CA SER A 178 -10.30 14.58 22.18
C SER A 178 -9.91 14.65 20.70
N ARG A 179 -10.70 14.01 19.85
CA ARG A 179 -10.49 14.02 18.41
C ARG A 179 -10.72 15.42 17.84
N ASN A 180 -9.88 15.81 16.92
CA ASN A 180 -10.14 16.91 16.01
C ASN A 180 -11.15 16.47 14.94
N THR A 181 -11.87 17.42 14.35
CA THR A 181 -12.75 17.12 13.22
C THR A 181 -11.97 16.65 12.00
N TRP A 182 -12.67 15.95 11.09
CA TRP A 182 -12.10 15.60 9.79
C TRP A 182 -11.55 16.84 9.06
N ALA A 183 -12.30 17.93 9.06
CA ALA A 183 -11.91 19.19 8.40
C ALA A 183 -10.60 19.74 8.95
N GLU A 184 -10.44 19.82 10.28
CA GLU A 184 -9.21 20.29 10.94
C GLU A 184 -8.02 19.39 10.59
N CYS A 185 -8.22 18.06 10.52
CA CYS A 185 -7.17 17.14 10.14
C CYS A 185 -6.75 17.31 8.67
N VAL A 186 -7.69 17.49 7.75
CA VAL A 186 -7.41 17.79 6.32
C VAL A 186 -6.63 19.09 6.19
N GLU A 187 -7.05 20.14 6.88
CA GLU A 187 -6.36 21.44 6.88
C GLU A 187 -4.93 21.30 7.43
N TYR A 188 -4.77 20.63 8.56
CA TYR A 188 -3.46 20.43 9.18
C TYR A 188 -2.48 19.71 8.26
N VAL A 189 -2.87 18.59 7.67
CA VAL A 189 -1.99 17.82 6.78
C VAL A 189 -1.69 18.59 5.49
N SER A 190 -2.69 19.25 4.91
CA SER A 190 -2.54 20.09 3.70
C SER A 190 -1.59 21.25 3.95
N HIS A 191 -1.73 21.95 5.08
CA HIS A 191 -0.85 23.05 5.47
C HIS A 191 0.60 22.56 5.69
N GLN A 192 0.82 21.38 6.29
CA GLN A 192 2.17 20.82 6.41
C GLN A 192 2.80 20.59 5.03
N CYS A 193 2.04 20.03 4.07
CA CYS A 193 2.52 19.83 2.70
C CYS A 193 2.84 21.16 2.00
N ASP A 194 1.99 22.17 2.15
CA ASP A 194 2.21 23.52 1.57
C ASP A 194 3.45 24.17 2.16
N SER A 195 3.63 24.08 3.47
CA SER A 195 4.81 24.62 4.16
C SER A 195 6.10 23.99 3.63
N ILE A 196 6.13 22.67 3.41
CA ILE A 196 7.29 21.98 2.83
C ILE A 196 7.62 22.50 1.42
N VAL A 197 6.60 22.68 0.59
CA VAL A 197 6.78 23.18 -0.77
C VAL A 197 7.25 24.65 -0.77
N GLN A 198 6.68 25.48 0.09
CA GLN A 198 7.05 26.90 0.23
C GLN A 198 8.48 27.10 0.72
N LEU A 199 8.98 26.24 1.62
CA LEU A 199 10.36 26.28 2.08
C LEU A 199 11.36 26.06 0.94
N ASN A 200 10.97 25.39 -0.13
CA ASN A 200 11.74 25.15 -1.36
C ASN A 200 13.17 24.61 -1.12
N VAL A 201 13.34 23.76 -0.12
CA VAL A 201 14.64 23.17 0.26
C VAL A 201 14.75 21.68 -0.13
N LEU A 202 13.62 21.02 -0.42
CA LEU A 202 13.62 19.65 -0.93
C LEU A 202 13.72 19.65 -2.47
N PRO A 203 14.49 18.72 -3.05
CA PRO A 203 14.48 18.53 -4.49
C PRO A 203 13.10 18.04 -4.96
N VAL A 204 12.77 18.33 -6.22
CA VAL A 204 11.53 17.85 -6.84
C VAL A 204 11.50 16.31 -6.89
N ARG A 205 12.66 15.70 -7.17
CA ARG A 205 12.85 14.23 -7.21
C ARG A 205 14.10 13.85 -6.44
N ARG A 206 14.02 12.74 -5.73
CA ARG A 206 15.19 12.07 -5.15
C ARG A 206 15.74 11.03 -6.14
N THR A 207 17.07 10.87 -6.17
CA THR A 207 17.75 9.92 -7.05
C THR A 207 18.87 9.21 -6.30
N GLY A 208 19.38 8.11 -6.86
CA GLY A 208 20.49 7.35 -6.29
C GLY A 208 20.20 6.83 -4.89
N GLN A 209 21.10 7.06 -3.96
CA GLN A 209 20.98 6.60 -2.57
C GLN A 209 19.88 7.36 -1.78
N GLU A 210 19.56 8.58 -2.18
CA GLU A 210 18.50 9.40 -1.57
C GLU A 210 17.09 9.02 -2.05
N ASN A 211 16.97 8.13 -3.04
CA ASN A 211 15.66 7.65 -3.50
C ASN A 211 14.92 6.94 -2.35
N GLY A 212 13.61 7.20 -2.22
CA GLY A 212 12.78 6.75 -1.09
C GLY A 212 12.67 7.79 0.05
N ARG A 213 13.47 8.87 0.04
CA ARG A 213 13.31 10.01 0.96
C ARG A 213 12.29 11.01 0.40
N ALA A 214 11.71 11.80 1.28
CA ALA A 214 10.73 12.83 0.91
C ALA A 214 11.33 13.84 -0.09
N SER A 215 10.51 14.22 -1.06
CA SER A 215 10.76 15.26 -2.06
C SER A 215 9.61 16.27 -2.05
N SER A 216 9.77 17.41 -2.73
CA SER A 216 8.65 18.35 -2.87
C SER A 216 7.49 17.73 -3.67
N ALA A 217 7.77 16.89 -4.67
CA ALA A 217 6.73 16.14 -5.38
C ALA A 217 6.00 15.13 -4.49
N ALA A 218 6.69 14.49 -3.53
CA ALA A 218 6.05 13.61 -2.56
C ALA A 218 5.08 14.37 -1.65
N ALA A 219 5.44 15.58 -1.22
CA ALA A 219 4.57 16.44 -0.43
C ALA A 219 3.32 16.88 -1.23
N LEU A 220 3.48 17.29 -2.49
CA LEU A 220 2.36 17.60 -3.38
C LEU A 220 1.47 16.37 -3.63
N GLY A 221 2.07 15.19 -3.84
CA GLY A 221 1.33 13.93 -4.03
C GLY A 221 0.54 13.50 -2.79
N LEU A 222 1.08 13.69 -1.60
CA LEU A 222 0.36 13.47 -0.35
C LEU A 222 -0.82 14.44 -0.22
N LYS A 223 -0.61 15.73 -0.50
CA LYS A 223 -1.70 16.72 -0.51
C LYS A 223 -2.79 16.33 -1.50
N ALA A 224 -2.44 15.89 -2.71
CA ALA A 224 -3.42 15.45 -3.70
C ALA A 224 -4.28 14.28 -3.18
N ARG A 225 -3.69 13.30 -2.49
CA ARG A 225 -4.45 12.21 -1.83
C ARG A 225 -5.37 12.72 -0.74
N VAL A 226 -4.89 13.58 0.15
CA VAL A 226 -5.71 14.15 1.23
C VAL A 226 -6.92 14.89 0.65
N CYS A 227 -6.70 15.73 -0.36
CA CYS A 227 -7.77 16.48 -1.03
C CYS A 227 -8.76 15.55 -1.76
N LEU A 228 -8.27 14.47 -2.40
CA LEU A 228 -9.14 13.47 -3.05
C LEU A 228 -10.04 12.76 -2.02
N TYR A 229 -9.48 12.36 -0.88
CA TYR A 229 -10.27 11.77 0.20
C TYR A 229 -11.30 12.75 0.72
N ALA A 230 -10.92 14.01 0.96
CA ALA A 230 -11.81 15.08 1.40
C ALA A 230 -12.98 15.33 0.43
N ALA A 231 -12.76 15.15 -0.88
CA ALA A 231 -13.77 15.30 -1.91
C ALA A 231 -14.65 14.04 -2.10
N SER A 232 -14.16 12.87 -1.67
CA SER A 232 -14.82 11.58 -1.92
C SER A 232 -16.14 11.42 -1.17
N PRO A 233 -17.11 10.63 -1.69
CA PRO A 233 -18.47 10.52 -1.15
C PRO A 233 -18.58 10.25 0.34
N LEU A 234 -17.73 9.39 0.91
CA LEU A 234 -17.76 9.07 2.34
C LEU A 234 -17.50 10.31 3.21
N PHE A 235 -16.58 11.16 2.78
CA PHE A 235 -16.10 12.30 3.57
C PHE A 235 -16.77 13.63 3.20
N ASN A 236 -17.34 13.75 2.01
CA ASN A 236 -17.92 14.98 1.48
C ASN A 236 -19.42 15.07 1.73
N GLY A 237 -19.80 15.18 3.00
CA GLY A 237 -21.20 15.40 3.37
C GLY A 237 -22.09 14.15 3.33
N SER A 238 -21.54 12.95 3.58
CA SER A 238 -22.34 11.73 3.67
C SER A 238 -23.24 11.73 4.91
N ASP A 239 -24.37 11.03 4.82
CA ASP A 239 -25.26 10.80 5.96
C ASP A 239 -24.94 9.46 6.67
N PHE A 240 -23.72 8.96 6.50
CA PHE A 240 -23.28 7.71 7.10
C PHE A 240 -23.30 7.73 8.63
N ALA A 241 -22.76 8.80 9.24
CA ALA A 241 -22.53 8.85 10.68
C ALA A 241 -23.65 9.58 11.43
N PRO A 242 -23.97 9.19 12.69
CA PRO A 242 -24.80 9.96 13.60
C PRO A 242 -24.27 11.39 13.82
N THR A 243 -25.17 12.30 14.23
CA THR A 243 -24.88 13.73 14.35
C THR A 243 -23.70 14.05 15.27
N ASP A 244 -23.53 13.32 16.36
CA ASP A 244 -22.48 13.51 17.37
C ASP A 244 -21.06 13.12 16.88
N THR A 245 -21.00 12.28 15.87
CA THR A 245 -19.73 11.80 15.28
C THR A 245 -19.54 12.22 13.83
N LYS A 246 -20.53 12.88 13.22
CA LYS A 246 -20.51 13.23 11.78
C LYS A 246 -19.27 14.03 11.40
N GLU A 247 -18.92 15.07 12.14
CA GLU A 247 -17.76 15.92 11.86
C GLU A 247 -16.42 15.24 12.17
N LEU A 248 -16.43 14.15 12.95
CA LEU A 248 -15.24 13.35 13.19
C LEU A 248 -14.87 12.45 12.02
N VAL A 249 -15.82 12.11 11.15
CA VAL A 249 -15.61 11.13 10.07
C VAL A 249 -15.89 11.71 8.67
N GLY A 250 -16.20 13.01 8.57
CA GLY A 250 -16.43 13.69 7.31
C GLY A 250 -16.83 15.14 7.49
N TYR A 251 -17.14 15.82 6.41
CA TYR A 251 -17.73 17.15 6.42
C TYR A 251 -19.25 17.08 6.67
N PRO A 252 -19.84 18.08 7.32
CA PRO A 252 -21.27 18.07 7.62
C PRO A 252 -22.15 18.17 6.37
N SER A 253 -21.66 18.74 5.27
CA SER A 253 -22.39 18.96 4.02
C SER A 253 -21.53 18.73 2.79
N TYR A 254 -22.18 18.33 1.70
CA TYR A 254 -21.54 18.21 0.39
C TYR A 254 -21.10 19.57 -0.13
N ASP A 255 -19.90 19.62 -0.70
CA ASP A 255 -19.37 20.77 -1.42
C ASP A 255 -18.62 20.31 -2.65
N LYS A 256 -19.07 20.75 -3.82
CA LYS A 256 -18.48 20.41 -5.12
C LYS A 256 -17.07 20.97 -5.28
N GLU A 257 -16.76 22.10 -4.64
CA GLU A 257 -15.45 22.75 -4.75
C GLU A 257 -14.31 21.90 -4.16
N ARG A 258 -14.60 20.94 -3.30
CA ARG A 258 -13.60 19.97 -2.83
C ARG A 258 -13.05 19.11 -3.98
N TRP A 259 -13.86 18.79 -4.98
CA TRP A 259 -13.39 18.10 -6.18
C TRP A 259 -12.45 18.98 -7.01
N LYS A 260 -12.74 20.28 -7.12
CA LYS A 260 -11.82 21.24 -7.75
C LYS A 260 -10.50 21.30 -7.00
N THR A 261 -10.54 21.38 -5.67
CA THR A 261 -9.34 21.40 -4.82
C THR A 261 -8.50 20.12 -5.02
N ALA A 262 -9.14 18.95 -5.12
CA ALA A 262 -8.46 17.68 -5.39
C ALA A 262 -7.83 17.65 -6.79
N MET A 263 -8.55 18.15 -7.81
CA MET A 263 -8.04 18.29 -9.18
C MET A 263 -6.82 19.22 -9.23
N ASP A 264 -6.91 20.38 -8.59
CA ASP A 264 -5.83 21.37 -8.55
C ASP A 264 -4.58 20.84 -7.84
N ALA A 265 -4.76 20.07 -6.76
CA ALA A 265 -3.65 19.44 -6.05
C ALA A 265 -2.94 18.37 -6.91
N ALA A 266 -3.68 17.55 -7.64
CA ALA A 266 -3.10 16.58 -8.58
C ALA A 266 -2.43 17.29 -9.77
N ARG A 267 -3.07 18.36 -10.31
CA ARG A 267 -2.50 19.23 -11.35
C ARG A 267 -1.15 19.82 -10.96
N ALA A 268 -0.97 20.19 -9.70
CA ALA A 268 0.31 20.74 -9.21
C ALA A 268 1.46 19.74 -9.38
N VAL A 269 1.23 18.45 -9.15
CA VAL A 269 2.23 17.40 -9.39
C VAL A 269 2.49 17.22 -10.89
N ILE A 270 1.44 17.21 -11.72
CA ILE A 270 1.55 17.04 -13.18
C ILE A 270 2.38 18.17 -13.77
N ASN A 271 2.14 19.40 -13.34
CA ASN A 271 2.84 20.60 -13.83
C ASN A 271 4.33 20.67 -13.45
N LEU A 272 4.82 19.83 -12.55
CA LEU A 272 6.26 19.69 -12.32
C LEU A 272 6.99 19.20 -13.57
N GLY A 273 6.32 18.48 -14.49
CA GLY A 273 6.91 17.95 -15.73
C GLY A 273 8.04 16.94 -15.51
N THR A 274 8.24 16.48 -14.26
CA THR A 274 9.39 15.66 -13.84
C THR A 274 9.07 14.17 -13.94
N TYR A 275 7.79 13.80 -13.87
CA TYR A 275 7.33 12.41 -13.83
C TYR A 275 6.52 12.07 -15.07
N ASN A 276 6.57 10.80 -15.46
CA ASN A 276 5.81 10.26 -16.58
C ASN A 276 5.46 8.78 -16.35
N LEU A 277 4.56 8.25 -17.17
CA LEU A 277 4.37 6.80 -17.23
C LEU A 277 5.50 6.20 -18.08
N PHE A 278 6.15 5.17 -17.53
CA PHE A 278 7.18 4.44 -18.27
C PHE A 278 6.51 3.46 -19.21
N ILE A 279 6.40 3.82 -20.50
CA ILE A 279 5.78 3.01 -21.55
C ILE A 279 6.88 2.22 -22.24
N ARG A 280 6.87 0.90 -22.03
CA ARG A 280 7.85 0.00 -22.66
C ARG A 280 7.17 -1.32 -22.99
N SER A 281 7.28 -1.70 -24.27
CA SER A 281 6.71 -2.92 -24.87
C SER A 281 7.73 -4.00 -25.16
N LYS A 282 8.97 -3.86 -24.67
CA LYS A 282 10.06 -4.83 -24.86
C LYS A 282 10.71 -5.17 -23.52
N ASP A 283 11.03 -6.45 -23.34
CA ASP A 283 11.77 -6.94 -22.17
C ASP A 283 13.24 -6.42 -22.14
N LEU A 284 14.03 -6.91 -21.19
CA LEU A 284 15.45 -6.55 -21.05
C LEU A 284 16.32 -6.99 -22.24
N ASN A 285 15.88 -8.01 -22.98
CA ASN A 285 16.58 -8.57 -24.12
C ASN A 285 16.09 -7.99 -25.46
N GLY A 286 15.14 -7.05 -25.42
CA GLY A 286 14.55 -6.43 -26.62
C GLY A 286 13.43 -7.26 -27.27
N LYS A 287 13.01 -8.37 -26.69
CA LYS A 287 11.87 -9.17 -27.15
C LYS A 287 10.56 -8.46 -26.83
N ALA A 288 9.61 -8.54 -27.77
CA ALA A 288 8.29 -7.96 -27.57
C ALA A 288 7.60 -8.52 -26.33
N GLU A 289 7.24 -7.63 -25.42
CA GLU A 289 6.51 -7.91 -24.17
C GLU A 289 5.59 -6.70 -23.85
N PRO A 290 4.38 -6.65 -24.37
CA PRO A 290 3.41 -5.61 -24.03
C PRO A 290 3.21 -5.53 -22.51
N GLY A 291 3.16 -4.30 -21.96
CA GLY A 291 3.00 -4.10 -20.53
C GLY A 291 4.27 -4.30 -19.68
N PHE A 292 5.44 -4.50 -20.29
CA PHE A 292 6.71 -4.61 -19.55
C PHE A 292 6.99 -3.36 -18.70
N GLY A 293 6.61 -2.18 -19.18
CA GLY A 293 6.70 -0.93 -18.41
C GLY A 293 5.88 -0.95 -17.09
N PHE A 294 4.79 -1.73 -17.02
CA PHE A 294 4.06 -1.92 -15.78
C PHE A 294 4.84 -2.79 -14.77
N TYR A 295 5.44 -3.87 -15.26
CA TYR A 295 6.22 -4.78 -14.40
C TYR A 295 7.42 -4.09 -13.75
N VAL A 296 8.21 -3.34 -14.50
CA VAL A 296 9.48 -2.77 -13.99
C VAL A 296 9.30 -1.68 -12.94
N VAL A 297 8.11 -1.10 -12.81
CA VAL A 297 7.80 -0.10 -11.76
C VAL A 297 8.05 -0.67 -10.36
N PHE A 298 7.82 -1.96 -10.15
CA PHE A 298 8.02 -2.68 -8.89
C PHE A 298 9.42 -3.27 -8.74
N GLN A 299 10.26 -3.14 -9.76
CA GLN A 299 11.62 -3.67 -9.84
C GLN A 299 12.64 -2.55 -10.07
N ALA A 300 12.30 -1.33 -9.65
CA ALA A 300 13.13 -0.15 -9.87
C ALA A 300 14.47 -0.20 -9.09
N GLY A 301 14.56 -1.01 -8.04
CA GLY A 301 15.82 -1.29 -7.33
C GLY A 301 16.85 -2.08 -8.15
N ASP A 302 16.46 -2.72 -9.25
CA ASP A 302 17.39 -3.40 -10.15
C ASP A 302 18.12 -2.37 -11.04
N THR A 303 19.44 -2.35 -10.95
CA THR A 303 20.28 -1.41 -11.72
C THR A 303 20.13 -1.54 -13.25
N ARG A 304 19.74 -2.72 -13.75
CA ARG A 304 19.42 -2.92 -15.17
C ARG A 304 18.20 -2.12 -15.60
N ASN A 305 17.21 -1.99 -14.72
CA ASN A 305 15.97 -1.27 -14.99
C ASN A 305 16.16 0.26 -14.93
N ALA A 306 17.13 0.75 -14.16
CA ALA A 306 17.44 2.18 -14.05
C ALA A 306 17.91 2.81 -15.37
N ASN A 307 18.52 2.01 -16.25
CA ASN A 307 19.07 2.46 -17.54
C ASN A 307 18.16 2.15 -18.75
N LEU A 308 16.96 1.62 -18.51
CA LEU A 308 16.01 1.31 -19.58
C LEU A 308 15.51 2.61 -20.23
N THR A 309 15.32 2.53 -21.55
CA THR A 309 14.58 3.54 -22.31
C THR A 309 13.12 3.12 -22.50
N ASP A 310 12.22 4.07 -22.61
CA ASP A 310 10.85 3.85 -23.06
C ASP A 310 10.81 3.52 -24.56
N ASP A 311 9.61 3.30 -25.10
CA ASP A 311 9.43 2.98 -26.52
C ASP A 311 9.79 4.16 -27.46
N ASP A 312 9.83 5.38 -26.93
CA ASP A 312 10.28 6.58 -27.65
C ASP A 312 11.83 6.80 -27.57
N GLY A 313 12.55 5.87 -26.95
CA GLY A 313 14.00 5.93 -26.78
C GLY A 313 14.49 6.86 -25.68
N LYS A 314 13.58 7.36 -24.82
CA LYS A 314 13.92 8.26 -23.72
C LYS A 314 14.19 7.49 -22.43
N ASN A 315 15.26 7.83 -21.76
CA ASN A 315 15.59 7.20 -20.45
C ASN A 315 14.93 7.92 -19.28
N ASN A 316 14.22 8.87 -19.26
CA ASN A 316 13.47 9.55 -18.18
C ASN A 316 13.59 8.92 -16.76
N ASN A 317 14.78 8.49 -16.34
CA ASN A 317 15.09 7.64 -15.16
C ASN A 317 14.58 6.18 -15.22
N GLY A 318 14.35 5.63 -16.40
CA GLY A 318 13.99 4.22 -16.58
C GLY A 318 12.77 3.82 -15.74
N ALA A 319 12.89 2.73 -15.01
CA ALA A 319 11.82 2.20 -14.16
C ALA A 319 11.34 3.18 -13.06
N PHE A 320 12.18 4.14 -12.65
CA PHE A 320 11.78 5.18 -11.68
C PHE A 320 10.99 6.34 -12.28
N ALA A 321 10.77 6.38 -13.59
CA ALA A 321 10.13 7.50 -14.27
C ALA A 321 8.81 7.93 -13.63
N GLY A 322 8.02 6.96 -13.18
CA GLY A 322 6.72 7.19 -12.56
C GLY A 322 6.70 7.11 -11.03
N ASN A 323 7.81 6.83 -10.36
CA ASN A 323 7.83 6.66 -8.91
C ASN A 323 8.14 8.00 -8.21
N ILE A 324 7.21 8.49 -7.41
CA ILE A 324 7.30 9.77 -6.69
C ILE A 324 7.83 9.54 -5.28
N LEU A 325 7.37 8.49 -4.62
CA LEU A 325 7.82 8.05 -3.31
C LEU A 325 7.82 6.53 -3.26
N ASP A 326 8.94 5.93 -2.90
CA ASP A 326 9.12 4.48 -2.76
C ASP A 326 9.55 4.12 -1.35
N ARG A 327 9.07 2.97 -0.87
CA ARG A 327 9.74 2.22 0.19
C ARG A 327 10.76 1.29 -0.45
N LYS A 328 12.02 1.38 0.02
CA LYS A 328 13.09 0.50 -0.43
C LYS A 328 13.33 -0.62 0.57
N TYR A 329 13.59 -1.80 0.04
CA TYR A 329 14.09 -2.94 0.80
C TYR A 329 15.57 -3.12 0.55
N GLN A 330 16.39 -3.27 1.58
CA GLN A 330 17.83 -3.52 1.40
C GLN A 330 18.12 -4.97 1.01
N ARG A 331 17.33 -5.91 1.48
CA ARG A 331 17.38 -7.35 1.16
C ARG A 331 16.04 -7.97 1.53
N GLU A 332 15.27 -8.41 0.57
CA GLU A 332 14.03 -9.11 0.87
C GLU A 332 13.64 -10.06 -0.26
N SER A 333 13.42 -11.32 0.09
CA SER A 333 12.73 -12.31 -0.74
C SER A 333 11.29 -12.54 -0.27
N GLY A 334 10.78 -11.61 0.53
CA GLY A 334 9.51 -11.77 1.23
C GLY A 334 8.30 -11.77 0.29
N HIS A 335 8.36 -11.05 -0.82
CA HIS A 335 7.27 -11.05 -1.81
C HIS A 335 7.11 -12.42 -2.47
N GLU A 336 8.20 -13.00 -2.98
CA GLU A 336 8.20 -14.33 -3.60
C GLU A 336 7.80 -15.40 -2.59
N ALA A 337 8.34 -15.33 -1.37
CA ALA A 337 7.97 -16.23 -0.29
C ALA A 337 6.49 -16.11 0.10
N ALA A 338 5.90 -14.92 0.03
CA ALA A 338 4.50 -14.68 0.34
C ALA A 338 3.54 -15.10 -0.78
N TYR A 339 3.93 -14.94 -2.03
CA TYR A 339 3.00 -14.93 -3.15
C TYR A 339 3.21 -16.03 -4.18
N TYR A 340 4.42 -16.59 -4.29
CA TYR A 340 4.67 -17.66 -5.26
C TYR A 340 4.07 -19.00 -4.82
N PRO A 341 3.66 -19.85 -5.79
CA PRO A 341 3.20 -21.20 -5.50
C PRO A 341 4.31 -22.05 -4.87
N PRO A 342 3.97 -23.12 -4.14
CA PRO A 342 4.94 -24.00 -3.49
C PRO A 342 6.03 -24.55 -4.42
N SER A 343 5.72 -24.83 -5.69
CA SER A 343 6.69 -25.29 -6.68
C SER A 343 7.69 -24.22 -7.11
N GLY A 344 7.30 -22.96 -7.10
CA GLY A 344 8.16 -21.81 -7.43
C GLY A 344 8.71 -21.10 -6.20
N SER A 345 8.30 -21.51 -5.02
CA SER A 345 8.72 -20.96 -3.74
C SER A 345 9.69 -21.90 -3.05
N HIS A 346 10.57 -21.35 -2.26
CA HIS A 346 11.58 -22.09 -1.54
C HIS A 346 11.15 -22.71 -0.25
N SER A 347 10.03 -22.24 0.32
CA SER A 347 9.59 -22.71 1.62
C SER A 347 8.69 -23.93 1.53
N GLY A 348 8.15 -24.26 0.34
CA GLY A 348 7.18 -25.34 0.16
C GLY A 348 5.93 -25.19 1.02
N THR A 349 5.75 -24.04 1.65
CA THR A 349 4.66 -23.75 2.58
C THR A 349 3.56 -22.95 1.89
N ARG A 350 2.36 -23.07 2.40
CA ARG A 350 1.22 -22.26 1.98
C ARG A 350 1.36 -20.89 2.59
N HIS A 351 1.23 -19.87 1.75
CA HIS A 351 1.24 -18.48 2.16
C HIS A 351 -0.13 -17.86 1.86
N GLY A 352 -0.33 -16.61 2.04
CA GLY A 352 -1.62 -15.95 1.84
C GLY A 352 -1.67 -15.10 0.58
N GLY A 353 -2.78 -14.37 0.41
CA GLY A 353 -2.94 -13.44 -0.70
C GLY A 353 -3.36 -14.11 -2.01
N TYR A 354 -4.25 -15.10 -1.97
CA TYR A 354 -4.76 -15.78 -3.16
C TYR A 354 -5.84 -14.95 -3.85
N ILE A 355 -5.62 -14.62 -5.10
CA ILE A 355 -6.50 -13.77 -5.90
C ILE A 355 -7.89 -14.40 -6.03
N TYR A 356 -8.96 -13.63 -5.73
CA TYR A 356 -10.31 -14.04 -6.05
C TYR A 356 -10.57 -14.02 -7.55
N LYS A 357 -11.44 -14.92 -8.02
CA LYS A 357 -11.83 -14.99 -9.43
C LYS A 357 -12.41 -13.66 -9.93
N GLU A 358 -13.12 -12.93 -9.08
CA GLU A 358 -13.68 -11.62 -9.36
C GLU A 358 -12.64 -10.58 -9.77
N LEU A 359 -11.45 -10.62 -9.19
CA LEU A 359 -10.35 -9.74 -9.61
C LEU A 359 -9.67 -10.29 -10.87
N ALA A 360 -9.47 -11.61 -10.96
CA ALA A 360 -8.88 -12.23 -12.14
C ALA A 360 -9.72 -11.97 -13.40
N ASP A 361 -11.04 -12.07 -13.30
CA ASP A 361 -11.98 -11.84 -14.40
C ASP A 361 -12.14 -10.36 -14.76
N ALA A 362 -11.93 -9.44 -13.81
CA ALA A 362 -12.02 -8.00 -14.03
C ALA A 362 -10.99 -7.47 -15.04
N PHE A 363 -9.83 -8.13 -15.18
CA PHE A 363 -8.89 -7.76 -16.24
C PHE A 363 -9.55 -7.96 -17.62
N PRO A 364 -9.57 -6.95 -18.50
CA PRO A 364 -10.18 -7.07 -19.82
C PRO A 364 -9.37 -7.97 -20.76
N MET A 365 -9.91 -8.24 -21.93
CA MET A 365 -9.14 -8.80 -23.03
C MET A 365 -8.18 -7.75 -23.60
N ILE A 366 -7.27 -8.16 -24.48
CA ILE A 366 -6.23 -7.28 -25.05
C ILE A 366 -6.81 -6.08 -25.82
N ASP A 367 -8.05 -6.19 -26.33
CA ASP A 367 -8.79 -5.08 -26.95
C ASP A 367 -9.41 -4.10 -25.94
N GLY A 368 -9.14 -4.29 -24.65
CA GLY A 368 -9.61 -3.42 -23.55
C GLY A 368 -11.09 -3.60 -23.20
N LYS A 369 -11.77 -4.62 -23.72
CA LYS A 369 -13.16 -4.93 -23.42
C LYS A 369 -13.28 -6.09 -22.43
N PRO A 370 -14.37 -6.13 -21.62
CA PRO A 370 -14.64 -7.24 -20.72
C PRO A 370 -14.60 -8.61 -21.43
N ILE A 371 -14.32 -9.67 -20.68
CA ILE A 371 -14.13 -11.04 -21.19
C ILE A 371 -15.37 -11.58 -21.94
N ASP A 372 -16.55 -11.09 -21.59
CA ASP A 372 -17.84 -11.46 -22.18
C ASP A 372 -18.28 -10.57 -23.36
N ASN A 373 -17.53 -9.49 -23.65
CA ASN A 373 -17.87 -8.52 -24.69
C ASN A 373 -16.70 -8.15 -25.60
N SER A 374 -15.69 -9.00 -25.69
CA SER A 374 -14.51 -8.83 -26.55
C SER A 374 -14.71 -9.49 -27.92
N GLN A 375 -13.91 -9.05 -28.91
CA GLN A 375 -13.74 -9.78 -30.15
C GLN A 375 -12.93 -11.08 -30.01
N TYR A 376 -12.19 -11.22 -28.91
CA TYR A 376 -11.39 -12.39 -28.56
C TYR A 376 -12.19 -13.33 -27.65
N THR A 377 -12.10 -14.63 -27.92
CA THR A 377 -12.74 -15.64 -27.07
C THR A 377 -11.93 -15.85 -25.80
N PHE A 378 -12.58 -15.78 -24.65
CA PHE A 378 -12.00 -16.12 -23.37
C PHE A 378 -12.04 -17.63 -23.12
N ASP A 379 -10.90 -18.21 -22.73
CA ASP A 379 -10.78 -19.61 -22.32
C ASP A 379 -10.33 -19.69 -20.86
N PRO A 380 -11.15 -20.17 -19.92
CA PRO A 380 -10.78 -20.31 -18.52
C PRO A 380 -9.62 -21.29 -18.26
N LEU A 381 -9.34 -22.23 -19.16
CA LEU A 381 -8.19 -23.13 -19.09
C LEU A 381 -6.90 -22.51 -19.65
N ASN A 382 -7.02 -21.39 -20.35
CA ASN A 382 -5.89 -20.59 -20.85
C ASN A 382 -6.15 -19.09 -20.61
N PRO A 383 -6.31 -18.66 -19.37
CA PRO A 383 -6.89 -17.37 -19.02
C PRO A 383 -6.01 -16.16 -19.39
N ALA A 384 -4.75 -16.36 -19.74
CA ALA A 384 -3.85 -15.29 -20.17
C ALA A 384 -3.87 -15.03 -21.68
N GLN A 385 -4.49 -15.90 -22.46
CA GLN A 385 -4.53 -15.74 -23.92
C GLN A 385 -5.36 -14.51 -24.30
N ASN A 386 -4.77 -13.60 -25.08
CA ASN A 386 -5.41 -12.36 -25.51
C ASN A 386 -5.96 -11.51 -24.35
N ARG A 387 -5.31 -11.53 -23.17
CA ARG A 387 -5.70 -10.74 -22.01
C ARG A 387 -4.90 -9.43 -21.91
N ASP A 388 -5.43 -8.47 -21.20
CA ASP A 388 -4.69 -7.30 -20.70
C ASP A 388 -3.35 -7.79 -20.13
N PRO A 389 -2.20 -7.29 -20.61
CA PRO A 389 -0.89 -7.74 -20.13
C PRO A 389 -0.67 -7.59 -18.63
N ARG A 390 -1.42 -6.69 -17.96
CA ARG A 390 -1.40 -6.56 -16.49
C ARG A 390 -1.90 -7.82 -15.79
N PHE A 391 -2.79 -8.61 -16.43
CA PHE A 391 -3.20 -9.92 -15.90
C PHE A 391 -1.99 -10.80 -15.64
N ASN A 392 -1.16 -11.02 -16.67
CA ASN A 392 0.08 -11.81 -16.54
C ASN A 392 1.09 -11.23 -15.55
N ASN A 393 1.05 -9.90 -15.33
CA ASN A 393 1.92 -9.20 -14.37
C ASN A 393 1.38 -9.22 -12.93
N THR A 394 0.13 -9.64 -12.75
CA THR A 394 -0.55 -9.64 -11.44
C THR A 394 -0.92 -11.03 -10.98
N VAL A 395 -1.35 -11.91 -11.89
CA VAL A 395 -1.95 -13.23 -11.59
C VAL A 395 -1.02 -14.37 -12.00
N ILE A 396 -0.85 -15.36 -11.13
CA ILE A 396 -0.31 -16.68 -11.47
C ILE A 396 -1.49 -17.66 -11.52
N TYR A 397 -1.56 -18.42 -12.59
CA TYR A 397 -2.68 -19.30 -12.92
C TYR A 397 -2.15 -20.68 -13.35
N ASP A 398 -3.04 -21.63 -13.62
CA ASP A 398 -2.68 -22.94 -14.15
C ASP A 398 -1.95 -22.87 -15.49
N GLY A 399 -0.76 -23.43 -15.59
CA GLY A 399 0.12 -23.32 -16.76
C GLY A 399 1.04 -22.11 -16.77
N ALA A 400 0.95 -21.21 -15.80
CA ALA A 400 1.86 -20.07 -15.71
C ALA A 400 3.30 -20.54 -15.43
N LEU A 401 4.28 -19.80 -15.95
CA LEU A 401 5.70 -20.03 -15.67
C LEU A 401 6.15 -19.16 -14.50
N VAL A 402 6.88 -19.78 -13.56
CA VAL A 402 7.57 -19.10 -12.46
C VAL A 402 9.04 -19.53 -12.43
N PRO A 403 9.95 -18.75 -11.84
CA PRO A 403 11.37 -19.14 -11.74
C PRO A 403 11.53 -20.48 -11.00
N ALA A 404 12.37 -21.35 -11.53
CA ALA A 404 12.76 -22.62 -10.91
C ALA A 404 14.08 -22.54 -10.16
N ASP A 405 14.90 -21.52 -10.45
CA ASP A 405 16.18 -21.25 -9.80
C ASP A 405 16.42 -19.74 -9.64
N ASP A 406 17.49 -19.38 -8.95
CA ASP A 406 17.88 -17.98 -8.73
C ASP A 406 18.82 -17.43 -9.82
N THR A 407 19.08 -18.19 -10.88
CA THR A 407 20.01 -17.85 -11.96
C THR A 407 19.31 -17.51 -13.28
N TYR A 408 17.98 -17.55 -13.31
CA TYR A 408 17.16 -17.28 -14.49
C TYR A 408 17.27 -18.31 -15.62
N SER A 409 17.92 -19.41 -15.34
CA SER A 409 18.21 -20.43 -16.36
C SER A 409 17.06 -21.40 -16.52
N ALA A 410 16.20 -21.54 -15.51
CA ALA A 410 15.09 -22.47 -15.53
C ALA A 410 13.79 -21.85 -15.02
N THR A 411 12.68 -22.31 -15.60
CA THR A 411 11.32 -22.03 -15.12
C THR A 411 10.59 -23.34 -14.80
N THR A 412 9.63 -23.28 -13.90
CA THR A 412 8.70 -24.36 -13.63
C THR A 412 7.28 -23.97 -14.02
N VAL A 413 6.47 -24.96 -14.42
CA VAL A 413 5.06 -24.76 -14.74
C VAL A 413 4.24 -24.92 -13.46
N VAL A 414 3.41 -23.95 -13.18
CA VAL A 414 2.46 -24.00 -12.07
C VAL A 414 1.28 -24.91 -12.45
N ASN A 415 0.92 -25.82 -11.57
CA ASN A 415 -0.12 -26.81 -11.79
C ASN A 415 -1.17 -26.71 -10.68
N THR A 416 -2.23 -25.93 -10.90
CA THR A 416 -3.27 -25.73 -9.87
C THR A 416 -4.39 -26.77 -9.91
N TRP A 417 -4.36 -27.71 -10.87
CA TRP A 417 -5.39 -28.75 -10.99
C TRP A 417 -5.33 -29.77 -9.87
N ILE A 418 -6.47 -30.38 -9.60
CA ILE A 418 -6.63 -31.60 -8.79
C ILE A 418 -6.74 -32.83 -9.69
N GLY A 419 -6.50 -34.04 -9.14
CA GLY A 419 -6.62 -35.30 -9.86
C GLY A 419 -5.28 -35.90 -10.26
N VAL A 420 -5.19 -36.47 -11.48
CA VAL A 420 -3.99 -37.22 -11.88
C VAL A 420 -2.76 -36.31 -12.07
N GLY A 421 -1.71 -36.59 -11.30
CA GLY A 421 -0.47 -35.81 -11.32
C GLY A 421 -0.58 -34.48 -10.57
N GLN A 422 -1.49 -34.38 -9.63
CA GLN A 422 -1.65 -33.22 -8.74
C GLN A 422 -0.33 -32.90 -8.04
N THR A 423 -0.01 -31.60 -7.97
CA THR A 423 1.19 -31.07 -7.29
C THR A 423 0.80 -30.32 -6.01
N SER A 424 1.81 -29.85 -5.28
CA SER A 424 1.62 -28.98 -4.11
C SER A 424 0.98 -27.63 -4.43
N ASP A 425 0.97 -27.23 -5.71
CA ASP A 425 0.36 -25.95 -6.16
C ASP A 425 -1.15 -26.04 -6.32
N ALA A 426 -1.73 -27.27 -6.27
CA ALA A 426 -3.13 -27.49 -6.55
C ALA A 426 -4.06 -26.73 -5.61
N VAL A 427 -5.24 -26.41 -6.11
CA VAL A 427 -6.32 -25.86 -5.30
C VAL A 427 -6.60 -26.78 -4.10
N TYR A 428 -6.93 -26.20 -2.95
CA TYR A 428 -7.06 -26.83 -1.62
C TYR A 428 -5.75 -27.33 -0.98
N GLN A 429 -4.65 -27.40 -1.72
CA GLN A 429 -3.32 -27.71 -1.16
C GLN A 429 -2.43 -26.48 -1.10
N GLY A 430 -2.16 -25.84 -2.22
CA GLY A 430 -1.30 -24.68 -2.36
C GLY A 430 -2.05 -23.36 -2.40
N THR A 431 -3.21 -23.33 -3.05
CA THR A 431 -4.04 -22.13 -3.17
C THR A 431 -5.47 -22.37 -2.67
N ALA A 432 -6.08 -21.33 -2.13
CA ALA A 432 -7.48 -21.34 -1.73
C ALA A 432 -8.44 -21.02 -2.88
N THR A 433 -7.96 -20.44 -3.99
CA THR A 433 -8.80 -19.90 -5.06
C THR A 433 -8.50 -20.46 -6.46
N GLY A 434 -7.40 -21.22 -6.61
CA GLY A 434 -6.87 -21.63 -7.92
C GLY A 434 -5.91 -20.62 -8.56
N PHE A 435 -5.67 -19.47 -7.92
CA PHE A 435 -4.75 -18.43 -8.37
C PHE A 435 -3.72 -18.08 -7.30
N TYR A 436 -2.58 -17.51 -7.74
CA TYR A 436 -1.55 -16.91 -6.88
C TYR A 436 -1.24 -15.49 -7.36
N VAL A 437 -0.40 -14.77 -6.62
CA VAL A 437 -0.03 -13.38 -6.91
C VAL A 437 1.35 -13.32 -7.57
N ARG A 438 1.47 -12.52 -8.62
CA ARG A 438 2.75 -12.21 -9.28
C ARG A 438 3.18 -10.77 -9.06
N LYS A 439 2.24 -9.87 -8.83
CA LYS A 439 2.53 -8.44 -8.74
C LYS A 439 3.53 -8.14 -7.62
N GLY A 440 4.53 -7.32 -7.93
CA GLY A 440 5.62 -7.02 -7.03
C GLY A 440 6.73 -8.09 -6.97
N CYS A 441 6.46 -9.34 -7.39
CA CYS A 441 7.46 -10.39 -7.41
C CYS A 441 8.50 -10.19 -8.52
N ASP A 442 9.77 -10.50 -8.22
CA ASP A 442 10.82 -10.55 -9.23
C ASP A 442 10.70 -11.85 -10.03
N ARG A 443 10.40 -11.74 -11.33
CA ARG A 443 10.29 -12.89 -12.25
C ARG A 443 11.60 -13.65 -12.42
N LEU A 444 12.66 -13.11 -11.92
CA LEU A 444 14.02 -13.58 -12.08
C LEU A 444 14.56 -14.14 -10.76
N CYS A 445 13.76 -14.24 -9.72
CA CYS A 445 14.16 -14.70 -8.40
C CYS A 445 13.23 -15.80 -7.93
N LYS A 446 13.81 -16.92 -7.55
CA LYS A 446 13.08 -18.01 -6.93
C LYS A 446 12.77 -17.76 -5.44
N GLY A 447 13.34 -16.72 -4.80
CA GLY A 447 13.05 -16.35 -3.41
C GLY A 447 13.76 -17.17 -2.33
N SER A 448 14.68 -18.14 -2.65
CA SER A 448 15.37 -18.96 -1.64
C SER A 448 16.70 -18.41 -1.20
N THR A 449 17.33 -17.63 -2.03
CA THR A 449 18.61 -17.07 -1.71
C THR A 449 18.47 -15.62 -1.29
N TRP A 450 19.31 -15.20 -0.36
CA TRP A 450 19.44 -13.83 0.11
C TRP A 450 20.06 -12.94 -0.99
N ASN A 451 19.45 -12.96 -2.19
CA ASN A 451 19.85 -12.03 -3.22
C ASN A 451 19.46 -10.61 -2.81
N PRO A 452 20.26 -9.60 -3.13
CA PRO A 452 19.88 -8.21 -2.83
C PRO A 452 18.53 -7.93 -3.47
N SER A 453 17.58 -7.52 -2.65
CA SER A 453 16.24 -7.17 -3.11
C SER A 453 16.32 -6.14 -4.22
N ARG A 454 15.64 -6.43 -5.32
CA ARG A 454 15.43 -5.51 -6.43
C ARG A 454 14.10 -4.80 -6.33
N HIS A 455 13.32 -5.16 -5.30
CA HIS A 455 11.98 -4.64 -5.06
C HIS A 455 12.01 -3.22 -4.56
N ASN A 456 10.99 -2.50 -4.93
CA ASN A 456 10.54 -1.29 -4.29
C ASN A 456 9.02 -1.34 -4.19
N ASP A 457 8.48 -0.81 -3.10
CA ASP A 457 7.04 -0.60 -2.96
C ASP A 457 6.76 0.87 -3.28
N PRO A 458 6.16 1.17 -4.43
CA PRO A 458 5.76 2.54 -4.74
C PRO A 458 4.64 2.97 -3.80
N LEU A 459 4.89 3.98 -2.98
CA LEU A 459 3.91 4.58 -2.07
C LEU A 459 3.08 5.65 -2.76
N ILE A 460 3.70 6.41 -3.67
CA ILE A 460 3.03 7.36 -4.56
C ILE A 460 3.60 7.16 -5.97
N ARG A 461 2.72 6.85 -6.93
CA ARG A 461 3.08 6.70 -8.35
C ARG A 461 2.40 7.77 -9.20
N TYR A 462 3.03 8.14 -10.31
CA TYR A 462 2.45 9.10 -11.25
C TYR A 462 1.11 8.62 -11.85
N ALA A 463 0.93 7.31 -12.01
CA ALA A 463 -0.36 6.73 -12.39
C ALA A 463 -1.48 7.06 -11.38
N ASP A 464 -1.15 7.09 -10.06
CA ASP A 464 -2.12 7.48 -9.04
C ASP A 464 -2.48 8.98 -9.17
N ILE A 465 -1.48 9.84 -9.37
CA ILE A 465 -1.72 11.28 -9.61
C ILE A 465 -2.64 11.50 -10.82
N LEU A 466 -2.38 10.81 -11.93
CA LEU A 466 -3.20 10.91 -13.14
C LEU A 466 -4.64 10.44 -12.89
N LEU A 467 -4.82 9.31 -12.21
CA LEU A 467 -6.16 8.78 -11.92
C LEU A 467 -6.89 9.59 -10.85
N MET A 468 -6.19 10.18 -9.87
CA MET A 468 -6.76 11.16 -8.95
C MET A 468 -7.26 12.41 -9.70
N TYR A 469 -6.45 12.92 -10.64
CA TYR A 469 -6.84 14.04 -11.48
C TYR A 469 -8.08 13.71 -12.32
N ALA A 470 -8.10 12.54 -13.00
CA ALA A 470 -9.22 12.12 -13.83
C ALA A 470 -10.51 11.94 -13.02
N GLU A 471 -10.42 11.36 -11.82
CA GLU A 471 -11.56 11.21 -10.91
C GLU A 471 -12.11 12.58 -10.51
N ALA A 472 -11.26 13.48 -10.05
CA ALA A 472 -11.67 14.81 -9.62
C ALA A 472 -12.21 15.66 -10.80
N ALA A 473 -11.61 15.57 -11.98
CA ALA A 473 -12.06 16.25 -13.18
C ALA A 473 -13.45 15.75 -13.63
N ASN A 474 -13.67 14.43 -13.60
CA ASN A 474 -14.99 13.86 -13.90
C ASN A 474 -16.06 14.38 -12.93
N GLU A 475 -15.78 14.41 -11.63
CA GLU A 475 -16.76 14.82 -10.62
C GLU A 475 -17.03 16.33 -10.67
N TYR A 476 -16.03 17.13 -11.01
CA TYR A 476 -16.19 18.57 -11.06
C TYR A 476 -16.70 19.08 -12.43
N HIS A 477 -16.13 18.63 -13.52
CA HIS A 477 -16.45 19.12 -14.87
C HIS A 477 -17.29 18.17 -15.72
N GLY A 478 -17.15 16.84 -15.48
CA GLY A 478 -17.75 15.81 -16.32
C GLY A 478 -16.74 15.09 -17.22
N PRO A 479 -17.19 14.06 -17.99
CA PRO A 479 -16.31 13.11 -18.65
C PRO A 479 -15.51 13.68 -19.82
N ASP A 480 -15.99 14.74 -20.46
CA ASP A 480 -15.40 15.29 -21.70
C ASP A 480 -14.42 16.44 -21.40
N PHE A 481 -14.18 16.76 -20.14
CA PHE A 481 -13.23 17.80 -19.77
C PHE A 481 -11.79 17.40 -20.11
N GLU A 482 -11.10 18.29 -20.79
CA GLU A 482 -9.69 18.17 -21.12
C GLU A 482 -8.99 19.54 -21.01
N GLU A 483 -7.73 19.52 -20.62
CA GLU A 483 -6.85 20.70 -20.60
C GLU A 483 -5.41 20.33 -20.94
N THR A 484 -4.60 21.30 -21.33
CA THR A 484 -3.17 21.08 -21.61
C THR A 484 -2.35 21.26 -20.35
N LEU A 485 -1.72 20.18 -19.88
CA LEU A 485 -0.82 20.16 -18.73
C LEU A 485 0.52 19.56 -19.12
N GLY A 486 1.62 20.23 -18.80
CA GLY A 486 2.96 19.74 -19.13
C GLY A 486 3.19 19.50 -20.64
N GLY A 487 2.43 20.20 -21.51
CA GLY A 487 2.49 20.02 -22.96
C GLY A 487 1.67 18.81 -23.50
N GLN A 488 0.89 18.16 -22.66
CA GLN A 488 0.01 17.04 -23.03
C GLN A 488 -1.45 17.39 -22.80
N GLN A 489 -2.33 16.93 -23.68
CA GLN A 489 -3.78 16.99 -23.47
C GLN A 489 -4.16 15.94 -22.43
N LEU A 490 -4.65 16.37 -21.27
CA LEU A 490 -5.06 15.51 -20.17
C LEU A 490 -6.51 15.79 -19.77
N GLY A 491 -7.17 14.76 -19.28
CA GLY A 491 -8.57 14.73 -18.89
C GLY A 491 -8.99 13.30 -18.65
N CYS A 492 -10.29 13.04 -18.54
CA CYS A 492 -10.75 11.67 -18.21
C CYS A 492 -10.34 10.65 -19.29
N TYR A 493 -10.74 10.88 -20.53
CA TYR A 493 -10.41 9.96 -21.63
C TYR A 493 -8.91 9.89 -21.94
N PRO A 494 -8.18 11.01 -22.10
CA PRO A 494 -6.74 10.96 -22.37
C PRO A 494 -5.96 10.17 -21.32
N ILE A 495 -6.28 10.33 -20.03
CA ILE A 495 -5.59 9.64 -18.95
C ILE A 495 -5.88 8.14 -18.99
N LEU A 496 -7.15 7.72 -19.13
CA LEU A 496 -7.49 6.30 -19.24
C LEU A 496 -6.82 5.65 -20.45
N LYS A 497 -6.81 6.31 -21.61
CA LYS A 497 -6.10 5.83 -22.80
C LYS A 497 -4.59 5.71 -22.56
N LEU A 498 -3.99 6.67 -21.89
CA LEU A 498 -2.56 6.65 -21.57
C LEU A 498 -2.19 5.49 -20.63
N ILE A 499 -2.97 5.25 -19.59
CA ILE A 499 -2.81 4.10 -18.68
C ILE A 499 -2.92 2.78 -19.44
N ARG A 500 -3.96 2.63 -20.29
CA ARG A 500 -4.19 1.43 -21.10
C ARG A 500 -3.12 1.22 -22.16
N LYS A 501 -2.62 2.28 -22.80
CA LYS A 501 -1.45 2.22 -23.69
C LYS A 501 -0.22 1.67 -22.94
N ARG A 502 0.09 2.19 -21.77
CA ARG A 502 1.19 1.70 -20.95
C ARG A 502 0.98 0.24 -20.52
N ALA A 503 -0.25 -0.17 -20.25
CA ALA A 503 -0.60 -1.56 -19.95
C ALA A 503 -0.39 -2.51 -21.14
N GLY A 504 -0.29 -1.99 -22.36
CA GLY A 504 -0.12 -2.79 -23.57
C GLY A 504 -1.44 -3.22 -24.21
N ILE A 505 -2.56 -2.58 -23.87
CA ILE A 505 -3.87 -2.80 -24.50
C ILE A 505 -3.84 -2.23 -25.93
N GLU A 506 -4.50 -2.92 -26.84
CA GLU A 506 -4.63 -2.51 -28.23
C GLU A 506 -5.45 -1.21 -28.36
N PRO A 507 -5.01 -0.25 -29.21
CA PRO A 507 -5.75 1.01 -29.38
C PRO A 507 -7.13 0.83 -30.02
N GLY A 508 -7.37 -0.30 -30.73
CA GLY A 508 -8.53 -0.46 -31.58
C GLY A 508 -8.50 0.48 -32.79
N ALA A 509 -9.38 0.25 -33.75
CA ALA A 509 -9.48 1.11 -34.95
C ALA A 509 -9.93 2.55 -34.63
N ASP A 510 -10.56 2.76 -33.49
CA ASP A 510 -11.08 4.05 -33.05
C ASP A 510 -10.16 4.79 -32.08
N GLY A 511 -9.01 4.21 -31.71
CA GLY A 511 -8.04 4.77 -30.75
C GLY A 511 -8.57 4.89 -29.33
N MET A 512 -9.63 4.11 -28.97
CA MET A 512 -10.28 4.21 -27.65
C MET A 512 -9.80 3.19 -26.63
N TYR A 513 -8.94 2.24 -27.01
CA TYR A 513 -8.42 1.22 -26.09
C TYR A 513 -9.53 0.44 -25.35
N GLY A 514 -10.65 0.15 -26.05
CA GLY A 514 -11.83 -0.53 -25.51
C GLY A 514 -12.76 0.35 -24.66
N LEU A 515 -12.47 1.63 -24.48
CA LEU A 515 -13.37 2.56 -23.79
C LEU A 515 -14.59 2.90 -24.64
N LYS A 516 -15.74 3.06 -24.00
CA LYS A 516 -16.94 3.58 -24.67
C LYS A 516 -16.75 5.07 -24.97
N LYS A 517 -17.29 5.53 -26.13
CA LYS A 517 -17.42 6.96 -26.43
C LYS A 517 -18.65 7.54 -25.72
N ASN A 518 -18.65 8.85 -25.51
CA ASN A 518 -19.79 9.61 -24.99
C ASN A 518 -20.33 9.03 -23.67
N MET A 519 -19.43 8.69 -22.73
CA MET A 519 -19.83 8.24 -21.41
C MET A 519 -20.52 9.36 -20.63
N THR A 520 -21.59 9.02 -19.92
CA THR A 520 -22.10 9.89 -18.85
C THR A 520 -21.09 10.00 -17.72
N GLN A 521 -21.20 11.02 -16.87
CA GLN A 521 -20.35 11.19 -15.70
C GLN A 521 -20.33 9.92 -14.81
N LYS A 522 -21.48 9.27 -14.63
CA LYS A 522 -21.58 8.00 -13.89
C LYS A 522 -20.80 6.86 -14.56
N GLN A 523 -20.90 6.73 -15.88
CA GLN A 523 -20.17 5.70 -16.61
C GLN A 523 -18.66 5.95 -16.60
N MET A 524 -18.24 7.20 -16.73
CA MET A 524 -16.83 7.58 -16.62
C MET A 524 -16.30 7.33 -15.22
N ARG A 525 -17.06 7.64 -14.18
CA ARG A 525 -16.72 7.30 -12.78
C ARG A 525 -16.46 5.80 -12.62
N GLN A 526 -17.35 4.96 -13.17
CA GLN A 526 -17.18 3.51 -13.12
C GLN A 526 -15.94 3.05 -13.89
N ALA A 527 -15.67 3.64 -15.06
CA ALA A 527 -14.48 3.32 -15.84
C ALA A 527 -13.18 3.71 -15.10
N ILE A 528 -13.16 4.86 -14.43
CA ILE A 528 -12.02 5.30 -13.60
C ILE A 528 -11.84 4.39 -12.38
N GLN A 529 -12.93 4.02 -11.70
CA GLN A 529 -12.90 3.11 -10.55
C GLN A 529 -12.38 1.73 -10.93
N GLU A 530 -12.80 1.19 -12.07
CA GLU A 530 -12.33 -0.10 -12.56
C GLU A 530 -10.86 -0.01 -13.01
N GLU A 531 -10.46 1.05 -13.72
CA GLU A 531 -9.07 1.25 -14.09
C GLU A 531 -8.16 1.35 -12.86
N ARG A 532 -8.60 2.04 -11.80
CA ARG A 532 -7.87 2.08 -10.52
C ARG A 532 -7.78 0.69 -9.87
N ARG A 533 -8.86 -0.11 -9.91
CA ARG A 533 -8.87 -1.47 -9.37
C ARG A 533 -7.79 -2.34 -10.01
N LEU A 534 -7.70 -2.32 -11.35
CA LEU A 534 -6.73 -3.12 -12.10
C LEU A 534 -5.30 -2.59 -11.96
N GLU A 535 -5.15 -1.29 -12.05
CA GLU A 535 -3.85 -0.62 -11.99
C GLU A 535 -3.18 -0.79 -10.63
N PHE A 536 -3.95 -0.66 -9.54
CA PHE A 536 -3.45 -0.67 -8.16
C PHE A 536 -3.79 -1.94 -7.37
N ALA A 537 -4.19 -3.02 -8.05
CA ALA A 537 -4.36 -4.32 -7.39
C ALA A 537 -3.12 -4.67 -6.56
N PHE A 538 -3.30 -5.10 -5.32
CA PHE A 538 -2.23 -5.43 -4.36
C PHE A 538 -1.30 -4.27 -3.93
N GLU A 539 -1.70 -3.01 -4.17
CA GLU A 539 -0.95 -1.83 -3.69
C GLU A 539 -1.62 -1.15 -2.49
N GLY A 540 -2.58 -1.80 -1.84
CA GLY A 540 -3.27 -1.29 -0.64
C GLY A 540 -4.28 -0.16 -0.90
N HIS A 541 -4.64 0.10 -2.17
CA HIS A 541 -5.62 1.13 -2.53
C HIS A 541 -7.06 0.63 -2.41
N ARG A 542 -7.37 -0.58 -2.90
CA ARG A 542 -8.74 -1.09 -3.05
C ARG A 542 -9.55 -1.02 -1.78
N PHE A 543 -8.98 -1.45 -0.65
CA PHE A 543 -9.64 -1.44 0.66
C PHE A 543 -10.21 -0.05 1.02
N PHE A 544 -9.43 1.00 0.81
CA PHE A 544 -9.86 2.37 1.07
C PHE A 544 -10.71 2.96 -0.05
N ASP A 545 -10.44 2.62 -1.30
CA ASP A 545 -11.17 3.13 -2.47
C ASP A 545 -12.65 2.73 -2.42
N VAL A 546 -12.98 1.46 -2.16
CA VAL A 546 -14.37 1.01 -2.07
C VAL A 546 -15.14 1.67 -0.92
N ARG A 547 -14.43 2.03 0.16
CA ARG A 547 -14.99 2.74 1.31
C ARG A 547 -15.22 4.21 1.01
N ARG A 548 -14.20 4.92 0.52
CA ARG A 548 -14.34 6.34 0.20
C ARG A 548 -15.37 6.62 -0.92
N TRP A 549 -15.55 5.68 -1.86
CA TRP A 549 -16.60 5.73 -2.89
C TRP A 549 -17.97 5.28 -2.39
N MET A 550 -18.06 4.74 -1.19
CA MET A 550 -19.26 4.17 -0.58
C MET A 550 -19.87 3.00 -1.38
N ILE A 551 -19.05 2.24 -2.09
CA ILE A 551 -19.44 1.02 -2.81
C ILE A 551 -19.11 -0.27 -2.06
N ALA A 552 -18.49 -0.19 -0.89
CA ALA A 552 -18.15 -1.34 -0.07
C ALA A 552 -19.35 -2.23 0.27
N PRO A 553 -20.59 -1.72 0.53
CA PRO A 553 -21.75 -2.58 0.70
C PRO A 553 -22.02 -3.54 -0.47
N GLN A 554 -21.67 -3.14 -1.71
CA GLN A 554 -21.86 -3.94 -2.91
C GLN A 554 -20.67 -4.87 -3.19
N THR A 555 -19.45 -4.46 -2.86
CA THR A 555 -18.24 -5.24 -3.12
C THR A 555 -17.94 -6.24 -2.01
N GLU A 556 -18.30 -5.92 -0.78
CA GLU A 556 -17.95 -6.67 0.44
C GLU A 556 -19.16 -7.39 1.09
N SER A 557 -20.29 -7.57 0.39
CA SER A 557 -21.47 -8.30 0.86
C SER A 557 -21.86 -9.42 -0.11
N LYS A 558 -20.87 -10.17 -0.59
CA LYS A 558 -21.12 -11.24 -1.57
C LYS A 558 -20.19 -12.43 -1.35
N THR A 559 -20.54 -13.55 -1.93
CA THR A 559 -19.63 -14.70 -2.02
C THR A 559 -18.54 -14.41 -3.04
N MET A 560 -17.30 -14.67 -2.65
CA MET A 560 -16.11 -14.62 -3.49
C MET A 560 -15.78 -16.02 -3.99
N HIS A 561 -15.33 -16.11 -5.24
CA HIS A 561 -15.16 -17.38 -5.93
C HIS A 561 -13.69 -17.67 -6.27
N GLY A 562 -13.46 -18.95 -6.54
CA GLY A 562 -12.25 -19.53 -7.10
C GLY A 562 -12.54 -20.37 -8.33
N ILE A 563 -11.47 -20.89 -8.92
CA ILE A 563 -11.52 -21.82 -10.04
C ILE A 563 -10.91 -23.16 -9.63
N GLU A 564 -11.65 -24.26 -9.79
CA GLU A 564 -11.15 -25.63 -9.64
C GLU A 564 -10.97 -26.22 -11.03
N ILE A 565 -9.76 -26.63 -11.34
CA ILE A 565 -9.42 -27.37 -12.55
C ILE A 565 -9.19 -28.81 -12.15
N THR A 566 -9.87 -29.74 -12.85
CA THR A 566 -9.70 -31.19 -12.67
C THR A 566 -9.01 -31.78 -13.88
N ARG A 567 -7.97 -32.59 -13.67
CA ARG A 567 -7.26 -33.32 -14.73
C ARG A 567 -7.59 -34.80 -14.68
N ALA A 568 -8.12 -35.33 -15.76
CA ALA A 568 -8.45 -36.76 -15.94
C ALA A 568 -7.21 -37.60 -16.28
N THR A 569 -7.37 -38.94 -16.32
CA THR A 569 -6.30 -39.91 -16.65
C THR A 569 -5.78 -39.77 -18.07
N ASP A 570 -6.62 -39.35 -19.02
CA ASP A 570 -6.26 -39.06 -20.41
C ASP A 570 -5.58 -37.69 -20.63
N GLY A 571 -5.42 -36.92 -19.54
CA GLY A 571 -4.82 -35.60 -19.57
C GLY A 571 -5.81 -34.47 -19.86
N THR A 572 -7.06 -34.76 -20.13
CA THR A 572 -8.12 -33.77 -20.37
C THR A 572 -8.35 -32.94 -19.11
N LYS A 573 -8.47 -31.62 -19.25
CA LYS A 573 -8.80 -30.69 -18.16
C LYS A 573 -10.22 -30.18 -18.31
N THR A 574 -10.93 -30.13 -17.20
CA THR A 574 -12.22 -29.45 -17.03
C THR A 574 -12.12 -28.44 -15.90
N TRP A 575 -13.03 -27.49 -15.88
CA TRP A 575 -13.04 -26.47 -14.83
C TRP A 575 -14.46 -26.22 -14.31
N LYS A 576 -14.52 -25.73 -13.07
CA LYS A 576 -15.74 -25.17 -12.47
C LYS A 576 -15.40 -24.02 -11.52
N GLU A 577 -16.37 -23.14 -11.33
CA GLU A 577 -16.34 -22.15 -10.26
C GLU A 577 -16.74 -22.78 -8.93
N PHE A 578 -16.18 -22.28 -7.82
CA PHE A 578 -16.57 -22.71 -6.47
C PHE A 578 -16.53 -21.54 -5.49
N ASP A 579 -17.35 -21.63 -4.43
CA ASP A 579 -17.42 -20.66 -3.36
C ASP A 579 -16.18 -20.76 -2.46
N VAL A 580 -15.46 -19.65 -2.31
CA VAL A 580 -14.30 -19.56 -1.41
C VAL A 580 -14.71 -19.00 -0.07
N ARG A 581 -15.36 -17.83 -0.07
CA ARG A 581 -15.78 -17.13 1.15
C ARG A 581 -16.92 -16.16 0.87
N THR A 582 -17.91 -16.15 1.76
CA THR A 582 -18.91 -15.09 1.77
C THR A 582 -18.42 -13.95 2.67
N HIS A 583 -18.23 -12.78 2.06
CA HIS A 583 -17.92 -11.56 2.78
C HIS A 583 -19.16 -10.98 3.46
N VAL A 584 -18.96 -10.39 4.64
CA VAL A 584 -20.03 -9.78 5.44
C VAL A 584 -19.68 -8.32 5.73
N TRP A 585 -20.48 -7.42 5.19
CA TRP A 585 -20.33 -5.99 5.42
C TRP A 585 -21.20 -5.49 6.59
N ARG A 586 -20.63 -4.59 7.39
CA ARG A 586 -21.37 -3.79 8.38
C ARG A 586 -21.06 -2.30 8.21
N PRO A 587 -22.01 -1.38 8.41
CA PRO A 587 -21.78 0.07 8.28
C PRO A 587 -20.58 0.58 9.09
N ALA A 588 -20.33 0.04 10.29
CA ALA A 588 -19.14 0.37 11.09
C ALA A 588 -17.83 0.28 10.31
N MET A 589 -17.74 -0.65 9.35
CA MET A 589 -16.53 -1.01 8.63
C MET A 589 -16.10 0.01 7.56
N TYR A 590 -16.79 1.15 7.42
CA TYR A 590 -16.23 2.28 6.67
C TYR A 590 -14.94 2.78 7.29
N PHE A 591 -14.79 2.63 8.61
CA PHE A 591 -13.58 2.98 9.37
C PHE A 591 -13.10 1.80 10.20
N PHE A 592 -11.85 1.87 10.65
CA PHE A 592 -11.37 1.00 11.70
C PHE A 592 -11.98 1.44 13.04
N PRO A 593 -12.25 0.49 13.95
CA PRO A 593 -12.53 0.87 15.33
C PRO A 593 -11.27 1.46 15.96
N ILE A 594 -11.40 2.51 16.77
CA ILE A 594 -10.31 2.94 17.65
C ILE A 594 -10.09 1.82 18.66
N PRO A 595 -8.84 1.36 18.89
CA PRO A 595 -8.58 0.25 19.81
C PRO A 595 -9.14 0.51 21.20
N TYR A 596 -9.81 -0.48 21.79
CA TYR A 596 -10.48 -0.37 23.08
C TYR A 596 -9.57 0.17 24.17
N ASN A 597 -8.31 -0.29 24.21
CA ASN A 597 -7.32 0.17 25.19
C ASN A 597 -7.06 1.68 25.12
N GLU A 598 -7.24 2.32 23.97
CA GLU A 598 -7.06 3.77 23.82
C GLU A 598 -8.30 4.54 24.30
N THR A 599 -9.49 4.07 23.99
CA THR A 599 -10.73 4.71 24.45
C THR A 599 -10.93 4.60 25.97
N VAL A 600 -10.43 3.52 26.60
CA VAL A 600 -10.48 3.36 28.05
C VAL A 600 -9.52 4.32 28.77
N LYS A 601 -8.36 4.61 28.16
CA LYS A 601 -7.39 5.57 28.73
C LYS A 601 -7.93 7.00 28.75
N SER A 602 -8.86 7.35 27.85
CA SER A 602 -9.42 8.68 27.76
C SER A 602 -10.90 8.65 27.36
N LYS A 603 -11.73 9.16 28.26
CA LYS A 603 -13.18 9.28 28.02
C LYS A 603 -13.54 10.29 26.94
N ASP A 604 -12.64 11.22 26.62
CA ASP A 604 -12.84 12.23 25.58
C ASP A 604 -12.50 11.70 24.17
N LEU A 605 -11.94 10.50 24.07
CA LEU A 605 -11.63 9.85 22.81
C LEU A 605 -12.84 9.06 22.31
N LEU A 606 -13.73 9.74 21.60
CA LEU A 606 -14.94 9.13 21.05
C LEU A 606 -14.63 8.05 20.03
N GLN A 607 -15.33 6.91 20.13
CA GLN A 607 -15.23 5.79 19.19
C GLN A 607 -15.80 6.17 17.81
N ASN A 608 -15.42 5.43 16.77
CA ASN A 608 -16.02 5.53 15.44
C ASN A 608 -17.46 5.01 15.43
N PRO A 609 -18.32 5.55 14.54
CA PRO A 609 -19.73 5.18 14.45
C PRO A 609 -19.94 3.67 14.39
N TYR A 610 -20.99 3.20 15.07
CA TYR A 610 -21.46 1.81 15.07
C TYR A 610 -20.52 0.76 15.69
N TYR A 611 -19.49 1.16 16.43
CA TYR A 611 -18.61 0.29 17.21
C TYR A 611 -18.89 0.33 18.73
N ASN A 612 -19.96 0.93 19.15
CA ASN A 612 -20.36 1.01 20.57
C ASN A 612 -20.98 -0.29 21.05
#